data_e42648370b5fa8d811bfed0190fe0cf1
#
_entry.id   e42648370b5fa8d811bfed0190fe0cf1
#
_cell.length_a   1.000
_cell.length_b   1.000
_cell.length_c   1.000
_cell.angle_alpha   90.00
_cell.angle_beta   90.00
_cell.angle_gamma   90.00
#
_symmetry.space_group_name_H-M   'P 1'
#
loop_
_entity.id
_entity.type
_entity.pdbx_description
1 polymer ?
#
loop_
_entity_poly.entity_id
_entity_poly.type
_entity_poly.pdbx_seq_one_letter_code
_entity_poly.pdbx_strand_id
1 'polypeptide(L)'
;IDDVDELYAICNTEGIEVEGIFSHLALVNAEEDEKQFTKLMGIIAALEKRGVSFKYKHITDSISAVDYPEYRLNMVRPGALVYGLRGFHKGYIEVTQAMAFKTRISQLHRIKAGEGVGYDYLWRAARDSVIATLPFGYADGYPRNMRDKGYVTIRGMKCPLVGVVCMDHCMADVTDVANVAEGDEAVIYGSGRDNTMDIPEAAALAGTNKNEIIARILARPPRVYIK
;
A
#
# COMPACT_ATOMS: atom_id res chain seq x y z
N ILE A 1 -11.41 25.07 3.20
CA ILE A 1 -12.36 26.21 3.18
C ILE A 1 -13.55 25.79 4.03
N ASP A 2 -14.00 26.65 4.93
CA ASP A 2 -15.15 26.44 5.82
C ASP A 2 -16.02 27.69 5.98
N ASP A 3 -15.69 28.76 5.27
CA ASP A 3 -16.50 29.95 5.16
C ASP A 3 -17.65 29.72 4.18
N VAL A 4 -18.89 29.83 4.69
CA VAL A 4 -20.11 29.57 3.91
C VAL A 4 -20.31 30.60 2.80
N ASP A 5 -19.89 31.89 3.01
CA ASP A 5 -20.03 32.92 2.01
C ASP A 5 -19.05 32.71 0.85
N GLU A 6 -17.81 32.32 1.15
CA GLU A 6 -16.82 31.97 0.14
C GLU A 6 -17.27 30.75 -0.67
N LEU A 7 -17.74 29.67 0.01
CA LEU A 7 -18.27 28.49 -0.66
C LEU A 7 -19.50 28.80 -1.52
N TYR A 8 -20.39 29.68 -1.06
CA TYR A 8 -21.53 30.11 -1.84
C TYR A 8 -21.11 30.87 -3.10
N ALA A 9 -20.12 31.75 -2.99
CA ALA A 9 -19.58 32.47 -4.14
C ALA A 9 -18.96 31.51 -5.17
N ILE A 10 -18.21 30.51 -4.71
CA ILE A 10 -17.65 29.46 -5.58
C ILE A 10 -18.77 28.71 -6.31
N CYS A 11 -19.82 28.28 -5.60
CA CYS A 11 -20.95 27.57 -6.21
C CYS A 11 -21.72 28.39 -7.27
N ASN A 12 -21.61 29.72 -7.23
CA ASN A 12 -22.26 30.60 -8.19
C ASN A 12 -21.29 31.27 -9.18
N THR A 13 -20.06 30.74 -9.29
CA THR A 13 -19.09 31.23 -10.26
C THR A 13 -19.53 30.87 -11.68
N GLU A 14 -19.57 31.86 -12.57
CA GLU A 14 -19.94 31.68 -13.96
C GLU A 14 -18.96 30.71 -14.67
N GLY A 15 -19.50 29.80 -15.47
CA GLY A 15 -18.71 28.83 -16.25
C GLY A 15 -18.26 27.59 -15.53
N ILE A 16 -18.63 27.41 -14.24
CA ILE A 16 -18.40 26.15 -13.52
C ILE A 16 -19.70 25.55 -13.01
N GLU A 17 -19.74 24.22 -12.95
CA GLU A 17 -20.81 23.44 -12.32
C GLU A 17 -20.21 22.72 -11.11
N VAL A 18 -20.70 23.03 -9.91
CA VAL A 18 -20.25 22.37 -8.68
C VAL A 18 -21.15 21.17 -8.41
N GLU A 19 -20.71 19.97 -8.78
CA GLU A 19 -21.48 18.74 -8.61
C GLU A 19 -21.54 18.23 -7.17
N GLY A 20 -20.55 18.54 -6.33
CA GLY A 20 -20.51 17.97 -5.00
C GLY A 20 -19.69 18.74 -3.98
N ILE A 21 -19.85 18.33 -2.73
CA ILE A 21 -19.10 18.84 -1.59
C ILE A 21 -18.50 17.69 -0.79
N PHE A 22 -17.27 17.85 -0.29
CA PHE A 22 -16.62 16.82 0.50
C PHE A 22 -15.72 17.38 1.60
N SER A 23 -15.44 16.53 2.57
CA SER A 23 -14.33 16.67 3.50
C SER A 23 -13.58 15.33 3.62
N HIS A 24 -12.60 15.27 4.51
CA HIS A 24 -11.82 14.07 4.79
C HIS A 24 -11.53 14.01 6.28
N LEU A 25 -11.91 12.91 6.94
CA LEU A 25 -11.71 12.73 8.37
C LEU A 25 -10.22 12.57 8.69
N ALA A 26 -9.78 13.20 9.75
CA ALA A 26 -8.41 13.07 10.25
C ALA A 26 -8.15 11.72 10.96
N LEU A 27 -9.22 11.04 11.39
CA LEU A 27 -9.18 9.74 12.06
C LEU A 27 -8.30 9.75 13.33
N VAL A 28 -8.35 10.82 14.09
CA VAL A 28 -7.63 10.99 15.36
C VAL A 28 -8.32 10.21 16.47
N ASN A 29 -9.60 10.46 16.66
CA ASN A 29 -10.51 9.78 17.59
C ASN A 29 -11.97 10.08 17.23
N ALA A 30 -12.91 9.36 17.87
CA ALA A 30 -14.33 9.47 17.55
C ALA A 30 -14.91 10.89 17.79
N GLU A 31 -14.45 11.59 18.83
CA GLU A 31 -14.93 12.95 19.16
C GLU A 31 -14.52 13.95 18.08
N GLU A 32 -13.26 13.90 17.64
CA GLU A 32 -12.77 14.78 16.58
C GLU A 32 -13.39 14.46 15.22
N ASP A 33 -13.62 13.19 14.93
CA ASP A 33 -14.29 12.76 13.71
C ASP A 33 -15.75 13.25 13.67
N GLU A 34 -16.47 13.15 14.80
CA GLU A 34 -17.84 13.67 14.93
C GLU A 34 -17.91 15.20 14.75
N LYS A 35 -16.95 15.95 15.32
CA LYS A 35 -16.85 17.40 15.13
C LYS A 35 -16.67 17.75 13.65
N GLN A 36 -15.78 17.03 12.95
CA GLN A 36 -15.55 17.27 11.52
C GLN A 36 -16.77 16.92 10.67
N PHE A 37 -17.46 15.81 10.98
CA PHE A 37 -18.71 15.44 10.31
C PHE A 37 -19.81 16.47 10.56
N THR A 38 -20.04 16.87 11.81
CA THR A 38 -21.05 17.86 12.20
C THR A 38 -20.78 19.19 11.52
N LYS A 39 -19.52 19.63 11.44
CA LYS A 39 -19.13 20.85 10.73
C LYS A 39 -19.49 20.79 9.25
N LEU A 40 -19.17 19.68 8.57
CA LEU A 40 -19.53 19.49 7.15
C LEU A 40 -21.04 19.54 6.96
N MET A 41 -21.81 18.86 7.81
CA MET A 41 -23.28 18.85 7.73
C MET A 41 -23.89 20.24 7.95
N GLY A 42 -23.31 21.02 8.88
CA GLY A 42 -23.70 22.42 9.11
C GLY A 42 -23.48 23.31 7.90
N ILE A 43 -22.33 23.17 7.24
CA ILE A 43 -22.00 23.90 6.00
C ILE A 43 -22.96 23.52 4.87
N ILE A 44 -23.21 22.22 4.67
CA ILE A 44 -24.17 21.73 3.66
C ILE A 44 -25.55 22.34 3.90
N ALA A 45 -26.06 22.28 5.13
CA ALA A 45 -27.38 22.81 5.48
C ALA A 45 -27.46 24.32 5.27
N ALA A 46 -26.39 25.08 5.55
CA ALA A 46 -26.35 26.52 5.32
C ALA A 46 -26.37 26.86 3.81
N LEU A 47 -25.65 26.11 2.99
CA LEU A 47 -25.63 26.30 1.54
C LEU A 47 -26.96 25.90 0.89
N GLU A 48 -27.57 24.78 1.34
CA GLU A 48 -28.88 24.32 0.87
C GLU A 48 -29.98 25.35 1.17
N LYS A 49 -29.95 26.00 2.33
CA LYS A 49 -30.87 27.14 2.66
C LYS A 49 -30.72 28.33 1.69
N ARG A 50 -29.57 28.45 1.04
CA ARG A 50 -29.28 29.50 0.04
C ARG A 50 -29.58 29.05 -1.39
N GLY A 51 -30.17 27.87 -1.57
CA GLY A 51 -30.56 27.32 -2.87
C GLY A 51 -29.47 26.52 -3.59
N VAL A 52 -28.31 26.26 -2.96
CA VAL A 52 -27.29 25.38 -3.54
C VAL A 52 -27.67 23.93 -3.28
N SER A 53 -27.55 23.07 -4.31
CA SER A 53 -27.75 21.64 -4.17
C SER A 53 -26.53 20.87 -4.64
N PHE A 54 -26.21 19.78 -3.94
CA PHE A 54 -25.06 18.93 -4.28
C PHE A 54 -25.54 17.54 -4.67
N LYS A 55 -25.15 17.10 -5.86
CA LYS A 55 -25.36 15.74 -6.35
C LYS A 55 -24.56 14.71 -5.52
N TYR A 56 -23.34 15.07 -5.17
CA TYR A 56 -22.44 14.21 -4.39
C TYR A 56 -22.05 14.87 -3.07
N LYS A 57 -22.24 14.13 -1.97
CA LYS A 57 -21.82 14.55 -0.63
C LYS A 57 -21.02 13.39 -0.04
N HIS A 58 -19.77 13.63 0.35
CA HIS A 58 -18.93 12.54 0.87
C HIS A 58 -17.86 13.01 1.83
N ILE A 59 -17.54 12.17 2.82
CA ILE A 59 -16.50 12.44 3.80
C ILE A 59 -15.64 11.20 4.06
N THR A 60 -16.20 10.00 3.88
CA THR A 60 -15.54 8.75 4.25
C THR A 60 -14.54 8.24 3.22
N ASP A 61 -13.41 7.76 3.73
CA ASP A 61 -12.42 6.95 3.04
C ASP A 61 -12.65 5.44 3.28
N SER A 62 -11.62 4.60 3.07
CA SER A 62 -11.71 3.15 3.29
C SER A 62 -11.97 2.77 4.75
N ILE A 63 -11.37 3.48 5.71
CA ILE A 63 -11.47 3.17 7.13
C ILE A 63 -12.80 3.68 7.65
N SER A 64 -13.05 4.96 7.49
CA SER A 64 -14.24 5.60 8.00
C SER A 64 -15.53 5.10 7.33
N ALA A 65 -15.47 4.63 6.08
CA ALA A 65 -16.62 4.00 5.45
C ALA A 65 -17.05 2.70 6.13
N VAL A 66 -16.15 2.01 6.81
CA VAL A 66 -16.44 0.79 7.57
C VAL A 66 -16.76 1.12 9.02
N ASP A 67 -15.98 2.01 9.64
CA ASP A 67 -16.06 2.32 11.07
C ASP A 67 -17.22 3.26 11.43
N TYR A 68 -17.69 4.08 10.48
CA TYR A 68 -18.77 5.06 10.64
C TYR A 68 -19.79 4.96 9.49
N PRO A 69 -20.65 3.91 9.47
CA PRO A 69 -21.66 3.74 8.42
C PRO A 69 -22.59 4.94 8.27
N GLU A 70 -22.85 5.66 9.36
CA GLU A 70 -23.68 6.85 9.43
C GLU A 70 -23.09 8.07 8.72
N TYR A 71 -21.76 8.09 8.50
CA TYR A 71 -21.07 9.20 7.79
C TYR A 71 -20.92 8.97 6.29
N ARG A 72 -21.42 7.86 5.74
CA ARG A 72 -21.25 7.52 4.30
C ARG A 72 -21.89 8.52 3.36
N LEU A 73 -22.93 9.23 3.82
CA LEU A 73 -23.73 10.13 2.98
C LEU A 73 -24.20 9.41 1.70
N ASN A 74 -24.07 10.02 0.51
CA ASN A 74 -24.49 9.39 -0.75
C ASN A 74 -23.31 8.95 -1.62
N MET A 75 -22.07 9.08 -1.15
CA MET A 75 -20.87 8.62 -1.86
C MET A 75 -19.76 8.28 -0.85
N VAL A 76 -18.97 7.27 -1.14
CA VAL A 76 -17.79 6.86 -0.37
C VAL A 76 -16.55 6.80 -1.28
N ARG A 77 -15.35 6.94 -0.70
CA ARG A 77 -14.07 6.91 -1.44
C ARG A 77 -13.17 5.77 -0.97
N PRO A 78 -13.52 4.49 -1.22
CA PRO A 78 -12.68 3.37 -0.83
C PRO A 78 -11.44 3.30 -1.72
N GLY A 79 -10.26 3.51 -1.16
CA GLY A 79 -8.97 3.32 -1.82
C GLY A 79 -8.36 1.96 -1.43
N ALA A 80 -7.70 1.91 -0.27
CA ALA A 80 -7.05 0.69 0.24
C ALA A 80 -8.00 -0.52 0.33
N LEU A 81 -9.26 -0.29 0.64
CA LEU A 81 -10.28 -1.33 0.75
C LEU A 81 -10.52 -2.07 -0.57
N VAL A 82 -10.45 -1.38 -1.72
CA VAL A 82 -10.59 -2.00 -3.06
C VAL A 82 -9.46 -2.98 -3.33
N TYR A 83 -8.28 -2.75 -2.76
CA TYR A 83 -7.15 -3.67 -2.82
C TYR A 83 -7.20 -4.78 -1.76
N GLY A 84 -8.28 -4.84 -0.98
CA GLY A 84 -8.41 -5.82 0.09
C GLY A 84 -7.53 -5.55 1.30
N LEU A 85 -7.12 -4.30 1.51
CA LEU A 85 -6.26 -3.91 2.63
C LEU A 85 -7.09 -3.43 3.81
N ARG A 86 -7.00 -4.14 4.90
CA ARG A 86 -7.65 -3.81 6.17
C ARG A 86 -7.00 -2.60 6.84
N GLY A 87 -7.74 -1.94 7.74
CA GLY A 87 -7.27 -0.80 8.49
C GLY A 87 -8.36 -0.14 9.33
N PHE A 88 -9.58 -0.71 9.30
CA PHE A 88 -10.72 -0.30 10.13
C PHE A 88 -10.58 -0.87 11.56
N HIS A 89 -11.15 -0.17 12.53
CA HIS A 89 -10.98 -0.45 13.97
C HIS A 89 -12.29 -0.80 14.68
N LYS A 90 -13.44 -0.33 14.20
CA LYS A 90 -14.75 -0.49 14.83
C LYS A 90 -15.67 -1.41 14.05
N GLY A 91 -15.70 -1.25 12.72
CA GLY A 91 -16.48 -2.09 11.84
C GLY A 91 -15.72 -3.32 11.36
N TYR A 92 -16.40 -4.21 10.67
CA TYR A 92 -15.78 -5.39 10.04
C TYR A 92 -16.42 -5.68 8.69
N ILE A 93 -15.57 -5.85 7.71
CA ILE A 93 -15.92 -6.53 6.45
C ILE A 93 -14.82 -7.52 6.10
N GLU A 94 -15.20 -8.63 5.51
CA GLU A 94 -14.21 -9.57 4.99
C GLU A 94 -13.65 -9.04 3.67
N VAL A 95 -12.32 -8.98 3.60
CA VAL A 95 -11.60 -8.57 2.40
C VAL A 95 -10.42 -9.48 2.15
N THR A 96 -10.14 -9.73 0.89
CA THR A 96 -8.97 -10.49 0.43
C THR A 96 -8.06 -9.56 -0.36
N GLN A 97 -6.76 -9.59 -0.08
CA GLN A 97 -5.79 -8.80 -0.83
C GLN A 97 -5.86 -9.19 -2.32
N ALA A 98 -6.14 -8.20 -3.15
CA ALA A 98 -6.39 -8.39 -4.59
C ALA A 98 -5.10 -8.42 -5.43
N MET A 99 -3.93 -8.20 -4.81
CA MET A 99 -2.67 -8.05 -5.52
C MET A 99 -1.59 -8.97 -4.94
N ALA A 100 -0.82 -9.59 -5.82
CA ALA A 100 0.47 -10.18 -5.50
C ALA A 100 1.56 -9.55 -6.38
N PHE A 101 2.73 -9.28 -5.81
CA PHE A 101 3.91 -8.85 -6.55
C PHE A 101 4.93 -9.98 -6.55
N LYS A 102 5.30 -10.43 -7.74
CA LYS A 102 6.10 -11.64 -7.93
C LYS A 102 7.21 -11.40 -8.94
N THR A 103 8.26 -12.21 -8.84
CA THR A 103 9.32 -12.30 -9.83
C THR A 103 9.79 -13.75 -9.95
N ARG A 104 10.84 -13.99 -10.72
CA ARG A 104 11.50 -15.30 -10.81
C ARG A 104 12.98 -15.15 -10.56
N ILE A 105 13.60 -16.20 -10.03
CA ILE A 105 15.05 -16.25 -9.88
C ILE A 105 15.70 -16.20 -11.26
N SER A 106 16.52 -15.18 -11.50
CA SER A 106 17.26 -15.04 -12.75
C SER A 106 18.60 -15.77 -12.73
N GLN A 107 19.20 -15.92 -11.55
CA GLN A 107 20.51 -16.57 -11.39
C GLN A 107 20.70 -17.05 -9.95
N LEU A 108 21.46 -18.14 -9.81
CA LEU A 108 21.91 -18.68 -8.53
C LEU A 108 23.43 -18.65 -8.45
N HIS A 109 23.97 -18.08 -7.39
CA HIS A 109 25.39 -18.05 -7.08
C HIS A 109 25.70 -18.81 -5.79
N ARG A 110 26.75 -19.64 -5.82
CA ARG A 110 27.33 -20.23 -4.63
C ARG A 110 28.50 -19.39 -4.19
N ILE A 111 28.48 -18.98 -2.93
CA ILE A 111 29.53 -18.16 -2.33
C ILE A 111 30.05 -18.83 -1.06
N LYS A 112 31.28 -18.52 -0.70
CA LYS A 112 31.94 -19.02 0.51
C LYS A 112 31.67 -18.14 1.72
N ALA A 113 31.82 -18.70 2.90
CA ALA A 113 31.83 -17.91 4.13
C ALA A 113 32.82 -16.75 4.04
N GLY A 114 32.38 -15.53 4.44
CA GLY A 114 33.15 -14.29 4.37
C GLY A 114 33.01 -13.51 3.06
N GLU A 115 32.53 -14.11 1.96
CA GLU A 115 32.31 -13.39 0.71
C GLU A 115 31.13 -12.41 0.82
N GLY A 116 31.27 -11.25 0.16
CA GLY A 116 30.28 -10.18 0.19
C GLY A 116 29.32 -10.21 -0.97
N VAL A 117 28.11 -9.65 -0.77
CA VAL A 117 27.08 -9.52 -1.78
C VAL A 117 26.68 -8.05 -1.96
N GLY A 118 26.58 -7.64 -3.24
CA GLY A 118 26.13 -6.30 -3.61
C GLY A 118 27.16 -5.20 -3.40
N TYR A 119 26.72 -3.94 -3.54
CA TYR A 119 27.58 -2.76 -3.38
C TYR A 119 28.11 -2.66 -1.94
N ASP A 120 29.36 -2.19 -1.82
CA ASP A 120 30.07 -1.91 -0.58
C ASP A 120 30.22 -3.13 0.34
N TYR A 121 29.85 -4.33 -0.12
CA TYR A 121 29.83 -5.57 0.66
C TYR A 121 29.24 -5.38 2.07
N LEU A 122 28.14 -4.64 2.15
CA LEU A 122 27.44 -4.36 3.41
C LEU A 122 26.84 -5.61 4.05
N TRP A 123 26.75 -6.70 3.31
CA TRP A 123 26.42 -8.01 3.80
C TRP A 123 27.51 -9.03 3.39
N ARG A 124 27.86 -9.92 4.30
CA ARG A 124 28.81 -10.99 4.06
C ARG A 124 28.22 -12.31 4.54
N ALA A 125 28.47 -13.36 3.78
CA ALA A 125 28.00 -14.70 4.10
C ALA A 125 28.68 -15.21 5.40
N ALA A 126 27.85 -15.59 6.38
CA ALA A 126 28.35 -16.19 7.65
C ALA A 126 28.74 -17.67 7.45
N ARG A 127 28.26 -18.31 6.39
CA ARG A 127 28.51 -19.69 6.01
C ARG A 127 28.56 -19.80 4.48
N ASP A 128 28.98 -20.96 3.96
CA ASP A 128 28.80 -21.25 2.53
C ASP A 128 27.32 -21.12 2.17
N SER A 129 27.01 -20.27 1.19
CA SER A 129 25.64 -19.85 0.91
C SER A 129 25.30 -19.94 -0.57
N VAL A 130 24.00 -20.05 -0.84
CA VAL A 130 23.42 -19.92 -2.18
C VAL A 130 22.61 -18.64 -2.24
N ILE A 131 22.97 -17.74 -3.15
CA ILE A 131 22.34 -16.44 -3.32
C ILE A 131 21.55 -16.41 -4.63
N ALA A 132 20.28 -16.06 -4.53
CA ALA A 132 19.43 -15.82 -5.69
C ALA A 132 19.48 -14.36 -6.10
N THR A 133 19.66 -14.11 -7.39
CA THR A 133 19.45 -12.79 -8.02
C THR A 133 18.02 -12.72 -8.51
N LEU A 134 17.34 -11.65 -8.10
CA LEU A 134 15.92 -11.39 -8.35
C LEU A 134 15.78 -10.11 -9.16
N PRO A 135 15.21 -10.13 -10.38
CA PRO A 135 15.09 -8.96 -11.24
C PRO A 135 13.92 -8.06 -10.81
N PHE A 136 14.06 -7.42 -9.67
CA PHE A 136 13.23 -6.31 -9.19
C PHE A 136 14.06 -5.42 -8.26
N GLY A 137 13.69 -4.16 -8.17
CA GLY A 137 14.38 -3.23 -7.29
C GLY A 137 13.59 -1.94 -7.05
N TYR A 138 14.27 -0.87 -6.63
CA TYR A 138 13.57 0.38 -6.32
C TYR A 138 12.99 1.08 -7.55
N ALA A 139 13.44 0.78 -8.76
CA ALA A 139 12.82 1.27 -10.00
C ALA A 139 11.47 0.60 -10.32
N ASP A 140 11.14 -0.51 -9.63
CA ASP A 140 9.81 -1.13 -9.68
C ASP A 140 8.89 -0.65 -8.56
N GLY A 141 9.42 0.18 -7.66
CA GLY A 141 8.72 0.71 -6.51
C GLY A 141 9.04 0.01 -5.19
N TYR A 142 9.94 -0.97 -5.18
CA TYR A 142 10.35 -1.61 -3.92
C TYR A 142 11.15 -0.64 -3.05
N PRO A 143 10.81 -0.43 -1.76
CA PRO A 143 11.49 0.55 -0.93
C PRO A 143 12.96 0.19 -0.70
N ARG A 144 13.88 1.11 -0.97
CA ARG A 144 15.33 0.87 -0.80
C ARG A 144 15.73 0.59 0.65
N ASN A 145 14.98 1.15 1.61
CA ASN A 145 15.20 0.94 3.05
C ASN A 145 14.70 -0.42 3.57
N MET A 146 14.18 -1.28 2.70
CA MET A 146 13.88 -2.68 3.01
C MET A 146 15.14 -3.56 3.06
N ARG A 147 16.30 -3.02 2.76
CA ARG A 147 17.58 -3.68 3.03
C ARG A 147 17.63 -4.18 4.49
N ASP A 148 18.12 -5.39 4.70
CA ASP A 148 18.28 -6.05 6.01
C ASP A 148 16.96 -6.30 6.79
N LYS A 149 15.81 -5.98 6.18
CA LYS A 149 14.48 -6.14 6.79
C LYS A 149 13.53 -6.96 5.95
N GLY A 150 13.64 -6.80 4.62
CA GLY A 150 12.77 -7.46 3.66
C GLY A 150 13.14 -8.92 3.43
N TYR A 151 12.17 -9.65 2.95
CA TYR A 151 12.35 -11.01 2.49
C TYR A 151 11.46 -11.26 1.27
N VAL A 152 11.75 -12.33 0.55
CA VAL A 152 10.86 -12.91 -0.46
C VAL A 152 10.48 -14.31 -0.03
N THR A 153 9.37 -14.82 -0.54
CA THR A 153 8.99 -16.22 -0.30
C THR A 153 9.23 -17.04 -1.55
N ILE A 154 10.05 -18.10 -1.40
CA ILE A 154 10.38 -19.04 -2.47
C ILE A 154 10.05 -20.43 -1.96
N ARG A 155 9.24 -21.19 -2.72
CA ARG A 155 8.79 -22.55 -2.32
C ARG A 155 8.23 -22.60 -0.89
N GLY A 156 7.51 -21.54 -0.46
CA GLY A 156 6.92 -21.44 0.88
C GLY A 156 7.91 -21.10 2.00
N MET A 157 9.17 -20.83 1.69
CA MET A 157 10.19 -20.42 2.66
C MET A 157 10.49 -18.95 2.59
N LYS A 158 10.62 -18.30 3.74
CA LYS A 158 11.10 -16.90 3.85
C LYS A 158 12.59 -16.86 3.56
N CYS A 159 12.97 -16.12 2.53
CA CYS A 159 14.35 -15.91 2.09
C CYS A 159 14.71 -14.43 2.32
N PRO A 160 15.59 -14.12 3.28
CA PRO A 160 15.95 -12.73 3.59
C PRO A 160 16.65 -12.08 2.39
N LEU A 161 16.35 -10.82 2.15
CA LEU A 161 17.11 -10.01 1.21
C LEU A 161 18.48 -9.70 1.81
N VAL A 162 19.51 -9.85 1.01
CA VAL A 162 20.90 -9.66 1.41
C VAL A 162 21.59 -8.61 0.55
N GLY A 163 22.48 -7.84 1.15
CA GLY A 163 23.11 -6.70 0.47
C GLY A 163 22.13 -5.54 0.26
N VAL A 164 22.44 -4.64 -0.65
CA VAL A 164 21.62 -3.46 -0.93
C VAL A 164 20.49 -3.77 -1.90
N VAL A 165 19.37 -3.09 -1.76
CA VAL A 165 18.33 -3.06 -2.80
C VAL A 165 18.85 -2.16 -3.93
N CYS A 166 19.09 -2.77 -5.10
CA CYS A 166 19.57 -2.06 -6.30
C CYS A 166 18.40 -1.47 -7.11
N MET A 167 18.73 -0.79 -8.20
CA MET A 167 17.72 -0.22 -9.09
C MET A 167 16.81 -1.30 -9.67
N ASP A 168 17.40 -2.36 -10.19
CA ASP A 168 16.73 -3.40 -10.98
C ASP A 168 16.88 -4.81 -10.41
N HIS A 169 17.62 -4.96 -9.32
CA HIS A 169 17.91 -6.27 -8.71
C HIS A 169 17.90 -6.22 -7.20
N CYS A 170 17.43 -7.31 -6.61
CA CYS A 170 17.66 -7.66 -5.22
C CYS A 170 18.30 -9.05 -5.14
N MET A 171 19.03 -9.30 -4.08
CA MET A 171 19.60 -10.61 -3.79
C MET A 171 18.95 -11.19 -2.54
N ALA A 172 18.71 -12.51 -2.56
CA ALA A 172 18.14 -13.23 -1.42
C ALA A 172 19.00 -14.44 -1.07
N ASP A 173 19.18 -14.68 0.22
CA ASP A 173 19.80 -15.94 0.70
C ASP A 173 18.76 -17.06 0.62
N VAL A 174 19.05 -18.03 -0.24
CA VAL A 174 18.20 -19.21 -0.51
C VAL A 174 18.88 -20.51 -0.10
N THR A 175 19.90 -20.43 0.75
CA THR A 175 20.74 -21.57 1.14
C THR A 175 19.92 -22.74 1.68
N ASP A 176 18.87 -22.47 2.44
CA ASP A 176 18.05 -23.48 3.09
C ASP A 176 16.84 -23.93 2.23
N VAL A 177 16.66 -23.36 1.03
CA VAL A 177 15.56 -23.74 0.15
C VAL A 177 15.92 -25.02 -0.62
N ALA A 178 15.25 -26.11 -0.31
CA ALA A 178 15.50 -27.38 -0.96
C ALA A 178 15.21 -27.34 -2.47
N ASN A 179 16.15 -27.82 -3.28
CA ASN A 179 16.04 -27.94 -4.74
C ASN A 179 15.70 -26.61 -5.43
N VAL A 180 16.13 -25.47 -4.87
CA VAL A 180 15.95 -24.16 -5.51
C VAL A 180 16.62 -24.14 -6.88
N ALA A 181 15.94 -23.55 -7.87
CA ALA A 181 16.41 -23.47 -9.25
C ALA A 181 16.16 -22.09 -9.86
N GLU A 182 16.94 -21.75 -10.86
CA GLU A 182 16.65 -20.60 -11.73
C GLU A 182 15.27 -20.78 -12.38
N GLY A 183 14.50 -19.68 -12.46
CA GLY A 183 13.12 -19.70 -12.91
C GLY A 183 12.08 -19.95 -11.81
N ASP A 184 12.48 -20.40 -10.60
CA ASP A 184 11.55 -20.51 -9.47
C ASP A 184 10.88 -19.18 -9.16
N GLU A 185 9.59 -19.23 -8.84
CA GLU A 185 8.83 -18.05 -8.43
C GLU A 185 9.28 -17.54 -7.07
N ALA A 186 9.48 -16.25 -6.99
CA ALA A 186 9.72 -15.53 -5.74
C ALA A 186 8.58 -14.53 -5.52
N VAL A 187 7.87 -14.66 -4.40
CA VAL A 187 6.78 -13.77 -4.01
C VAL A 187 7.36 -12.65 -3.16
N ILE A 188 7.26 -11.42 -3.64
CA ILE A 188 7.74 -10.21 -2.96
C ILE A 188 6.65 -9.71 -2.01
N TYR A 189 5.42 -9.54 -2.52
CA TYR A 189 4.22 -9.25 -1.74
C TYR A 189 3.14 -10.27 -2.05
N GLY A 190 2.56 -10.85 -1.04
CA GLY A 190 1.49 -11.84 -1.12
C GLY A 190 0.37 -11.54 -0.13
N SER A 191 -0.41 -12.55 0.20
CA SER A 191 -1.59 -12.42 1.07
C SER A 191 -1.31 -12.48 2.57
N GLY A 192 -0.06 -12.62 3.00
CA GLY A 192 0.32 -12.91 4.39
C GLY A 192 0.14 -14.39 4.77
N ARG A 193 -0.38 -15.21 3.86
CA ARG A 193 -0.45 -16.67 4.02
C ARG A 193 0.80 -17.33 3.42
N ASP A 194 1.04 -18.57 3.77
CA ASP A 194 2.15 -19.40 3.21
C ASP A 194 3.51 -18.68 3.30
N ASN A 195 3.75 -18.02 4.44
CA ASN A 195 4.96 -17.24 4.70
C ASN A 195 5.19 -16.05 3.75
N THR A 196 4.19 -15.61 3.00
CA THR A 196 4.32 -14.43 2.15
C THR A 196 4.16 -13.13 2.95
N MET A 197 4.92 -12.10 2.59
CA MET A 197 4.80 -10.75 3.15
C MET A 197 3.55 -10.09 2.59
N ASP A 198 2.64 -9.62 3.45
CA ASP A 198 1.52 -8.79 3.00
C ASP A 198 1.90 -7.30 2.94
N ILE A 199 1.03 -6.48 2.38
CA ILE A 199 1.27 -5.03 2.23
C ILE A 199 1.36 -4.31 3.58
N PRO A 200 0.51 -4.61 4.59
CA PRO A 200 0.67 -4.05 5.94
C PRO A 200 2.01 -4.38 6.60
N GLU A 201 2.48 -5.64 6.51
CA GLU A 201 3.79 -6.05 7.01
C GLU A 201 4.92 -5.30 6.29
N ALA A 202 4.86 -5.23 4.96
CA ALA A 202 5.83 -4.48 4.16
C ALA A 202 5.88 -3.00 4.55
N ALA A 203 4.73 -2.38 4.78
CA ALA A 203 4.65 -0.99 5.22
C ALA A 203 5.28 -0.78 6.60
N ALA A 204 5.01 -1.67 7.54
CA ALA A 204 5.61 -1.62 8.89
C ALA A 204 7.13 -1.75 8.83
N LEU A 205 7.66 -2.71 8.07
CA LEU A 205 9.10 -2.91 7.87
C LEU A 205 9.77 -1.71 7.19
N ALA A 206 9.10 -1.10 6.22
CA ALA A 206 9.58 0.07 5.50
C ALA A 206 9.45 1.38 6.32
N GLY A 207 8.70 1.38 7.44
CA GLY A 207 8.44 2.58 8.24
C GLY A 207 7.50 3.57 7.54
N THR A 208 6.51 3.07 6.82
CA THR A 208 5.54 3.87 6.07
C THR A 208 4.13 3.28 6.20
N ASN A 209 3.19 3.76 5.39
CA ASN A 209 1.83 3.24 5.35
C ASN A 209 1.58 2.35 4.11
N LYS A 210 0.54 1.51 4.19
CA LYS A 210 0.14 0.57 3.14
C LYS A 210 -0.18 1.24 1.79
N ASN A 211 -0.69 2.47 1.82
CA ASN A 211 -1.06 3.19 0.60
C ASN A 211 0.19 3.60 -0.19
N GLU A 212 1.26 4.00 0.50
CA GLU A 212 2.54 4.32 -0.13
C GLU A 212 3.14 3.08 -0.81
N ILE A 213 3.12 1.92 -0.14
CA ILE A 213 3.64 0.67 -0.73
C ILE A 213 2.96 0.38 -2.07
N ILE A 214 1.62 0.48 -2.12
CA ILE A 214 0.88 0.23 -3.36
C ILE A 214 1.16 1.30 -4.41
N ALA A 215 1.11 2.58 -4.02
CA ALA A 215 1.28 3.70 -4.94
C ALA A 215 2.67 3.73 -5.59
N ARG A 216 3.68 3.16 -4.91
CA ARG A 216 5.06 3.06 -5.42
C ARG A 216 5.25 1.99 -6.48
N ILE A 217 4.36 1.00 -6.60
CA ILE A 217 4.48 -0.01 -7.65
C ILE A 217 4.20 0.65 -9.00
N LEU A 218 5.27 0.89 -9.75
CA LEU A 218 5.26 1.64 -10.99
C LEU A 218 4.71 0.83 -12.17
N ALA A 219 4.68 1.42 -13.36
CA ALA A 219 4.13 0.78 -14.56
C ALA A 219 5.06 -0.29 -15.17
N ARG A 220 6.34 -0.33 -14.77
CA ARG A 220 7.33 -1.24 -15.34
C ARG A 220 7.01 -2.72 -15.11
N PRO A 221 6.63 -3.18 -13.90
CA PRO A 221 6.14 -4.54 -13.73
C PRO A 221 4.82 -4.76 -14.47
N PRO A 222 4.72 -5.80 -15.32
CA PRO A 222 3.48 -6.07 -16.05
C PRO A 222 2.33 -6.40 -15.09
N ARG A 223 1.12 -5.93 -15.41
CA ARG A 223 -0.11 -6.28 -14.68
C ARG A 223 -0.75 -7.48 -15.34
N VAL A 224 -0.90 -8.57 -14.59
CA VAL A 224 -1.60 -9.77 -15.03
C VAL A 224 -2.89 -9.87 -14.25
N TYR A 225 -4.01 -9.73 -14.93
CA TYR A 225 -5.33 -9.85 -14.31
C TYR A 225 -5.74 -11.32 -14.35
N ILE A 226 -6.04 -11.89 -13.19
CA ILE A 226 -6.55 -13.25 -13.03
C ILE A 226 -8.04 -13.19 -12.70
N LYS A 227 -8.82 -14.10 -13.29
CA LYS A 227 -10.25 -14.25 -13.02
C LYS A 227 -10.48 -15.16 -11.83
#